data_699baf7fbfeb63092ba3d5987ed4ea53
#
_entry.id   699baf7fbfeb63092ba3d5987ed4ea53
#
_cell.length_a   1.000
_cell.length_b   1.000
_cell.length_c   1.000
_cell.angle_alpha   90.00
_cell.angle_beta   90.00
_cell.angle_gamma   90.00
#
_symmetry.space_group_name_H-M   'P 1'
#
loop_
_entity.id
_entity.type
_entity.pdbx_description
1 polymer ?
#
loop_
_entity_poly.entity_id
_entity_poly.type
_entity_poly.pdbx_seq_one_letter_code
_entity_poly.pdbx_strand_id
1 'polypeptide(L)'
;MEPAGMSEAIKKSYDAPRAVESYGRNTTLLKAEDVILSYLSGELRDKAILDIGVGGGRTVPYLTSLSQDYTGVDYSDSMLKYCAEKYRDTKLLLCDARNMDVFEDGAFDAVFCCWNMLDDANHADRCRMLREIYRVLRQQGRFIFSAHNLDFKRRSAYKFRGFVFAPDPFELIKQNAVRLKRYFQGILNHLYHSRHEEHTPEYSIVNDPSHSFSLLTYYIRKENQVKQLEALGFSDIQMVDEHGDFISLDYDCRDGWIYYIARKATGQV
;
A
#
# COMPACT_ATOMS: atom_id res chain seq x y z
N MET A 1 -14.28 -19.82 1.46
CA MET A 1 -14.94 -19.35 0.23
C MET A 1 -15.06 -17.84 0.38
N GLU A 2 -14.28 -17.09 -0.39
CA GLU A 2 -14.32 -15.63 -0.34
C GLU A 2 -15.71 -15.11 -0.68
N PRO A 3 -16.15 -14.01 -0.04
CA PRO A 3 -17.22 -13.22 -0.63
C PRO A 3 -16.68 -12.64 -1.94
N ALA A 4 -17.21 -13.09 -3.07
CA ALA A 4 -16.90 -12.64 -4.43
C ALA A 4 -17.17 -11.15 -4.66
N GLY A 5 -16.93 -10.30 -3.69
CA GLY A 5 -17.22 -8.88 -3.69
C GLY A 5 -16.17 -8.04 -2.97
N MET A 6 -15.18 -8.63 -2.27
CA MET A 6 -14.25 -7.82 -1.45
C MET A 6 -13.31 -6.97 -2.32
N SER A 7 -12.73 -7.54 -3.35
CA SER A 7 -11.88 -6.83 -4.30
C SER A 7 -12.64 -5.73 -5.06
N GLU A 8 -13.89 -5.98 -5.44
CA GLU A 8 -14.75 -4.99 -6.10
C GLU A 8 -15.17 -3.87 -5.14
N ALA A 9 -15.46 -4.21 -3.88
CA ALA A 9 -15.76 -3.21 -2.84
C ALA A 9 -14.56 -2.31 -2.54
N ILE A 10 -13.36 -2.87 -2.51
CA ILE A 10 -12.11 -2.12 -2.35
C ILE A 10 -11.92 -1.18 -3.54
N LYS A 11 -12.02 -1.67 -4.78
CA LYS A 11 -11.92 -0.86 -5.99
C LYS A 11 -12.91 0.30 -5.97
N LYS A 12 -14.19 0.02 -5.65
CA LYS A 12 -15.24 1.03 -5.53
C LYS A 12 -14.93 2.09 -4.46
N SER A 13 -14.27 1.69 -3.37
CA SER A 13 -13.84 2.62 -2.32
C SER A 13 -12.79 3.60 -2.84
N TYR A 14 -11.84 3.13 -3.65
CA TYR A 14 -10.81 3.97 -4.27
C TYR A 14 -11.32 4.79 -5.45
N ASP A 15 -12.28 4.30 -6.22
CA ASP A 15 -12.93 5.04 -7.31
C ASP A 15 -13.86 6.17 -6.80
N ALA A 16 -14.16 6.21 -5.51
CA ALA A 16 -15.03 7.24 -4.95
C ALA A 16 -14.37 8.64 -5.07
N PRO A 17 -15.07 9.68 -5.56
CA PRO A 17 -14.50 11.01 -5.80
C PRO A 17 -13.74 11.60 -4.60
N ARG A 18 -14.24 11.31 -3.39
CA ARG A 18 -13.63 11.77 -2.15
C ARG A 18 -12.29 11.07 -1.84
N ALA A 19 -12.16 9.78 -2.19
CA ALA A 19 -10.91 9.04 -2.06
C ALA A 19 -9.90 9.61 -3.06
N VAL A 20 -10.29 9.75 -4.32
CA VAL A 20 -9.44 10.32 -5.37
C VAL A 20 -8.91 11.70 -4.97
N GLU A 21 -9.77 12.60 -4.49
CA GLU A 21 -9.36 13.92 -4.01
C GLU A 21 -8.42 13.84 -2.81
N SER A 22 -8.69 12.98 -1.84
CA SER A 22 -7.88 12.82 -0.63
C SER A 22 -6.48 12.30 -0.94
N TYR A 23 -6.38 11.24 -1.75
CA TYR A 23 -5.11 10.66 -2.17
C TYR A 23 -4.35 11.58 -3.14
N GLY A 24 -5.07 12.26 -4.05
CA GLY A 24 -4.48 13.17 -5.02
C GLY A 24 -3.86 14.44 -4.42
N ARG A 25 -4.35 14.89 -3.29
CA ARG A 25 -3.77 16.04 -2.55
C ARG A 25 -2.47 15.70 -1.83
N ASN A 26 -2.23 14.43 -1.54
CA ASN A 26 -1.00 14.02 -0.88
C ASN A 26 0.14 13.91 -1.89
N THR A 27 1.16 14.75 -1.72
CA THR A 27 2.33 14.83 -2.61
C THR A 27 3.64 14.62 -1.88
N THR A 28 3.60 14.40 -0.57
CA THR A 28 4.80 14.30 0.25
C THR A 28 5.17 12.84 0.48
N LEU A 29 6.45 12.51 0.32
CA LEU A 29 6.97 11.20 0.73
C LEU A 29 6.86 11.04 2.24
N LEU A 30 6.68 9.80 2.67
CA LEU A 30 6.89 9.43 4.05
C LEU A 30 8.40 9.42 4.35
N LYS A 31 8.77 9.58 5.63
CA LYS A 31 10.18 9.66 6.02
C LYS A 31 10.98 8.43 5.57
N ALA A 32 10.43 7.25 5.76
CA ALA A 32 11.07 6.01 5.30
C ALA A 32 11.27 5.98 3.78
N GLU A 33 10.28 6.44 3.01
CA GLU A 33 10.38 6.50 1.54
C GLU A 33 11.49 7.45 1.08
N ASP A 34 11.60 8.63 1.69
CA ASP A 34 12.65 9.60 1.41
C ASP A 34 14.05 9.02 1.67
N VAL A 35 14.21 8.32 2.80
CA VAL A 35 15.47 7.63 3.15
C VAL A 35 15.78 6.52 2.15
N ILE A 36 14.80 5.68 1.82
CA ILE A 36 14.97 4.56 0.88
C ILE A 36 15.33 5.06 -0.52
N LEU A 37 14.64 6.08 -1.03
CA LEU A 37 14.94 6.66 -2.34
C LEU A 37 16.32 7.29 -2.36
N SER A 38 16.71 7.99 -1.30
CA SER A 38 18.07 8.55 -1.16
C SER A 38 19.12 7.43 -1.16
N TYR A 39 18.89 6.36 -0.40
CA TYR A 39 19.79 5.21 -0.29
C TYR A 39 19.98 4.49 -1.63
N LEU A 40 18.88 4.30 -2.39
CA LEU A 40 18.89 3.60 -3.67
C LEU A 40 19.13 4.50 -4.89
N SER A 41 19.26 5.82 -4.70
CA SER A 41 19.29 6.81 -5.79
C SER A 41 20.34 6.50 -6.88
N GLY A 42 21.52 6.05 -6.49
CA GLY A 42 22.58 5.66 -7.44
C GLY A 42 22.29 4.36 -8.19
N GLU A 43 21.62 3.39 -7.54
CA GLU A 43 21.26 2.11 -8.13
C GLU A 43 20.05 2.24 -9.09
N LEU A 44 19.12 3.15 -8.79
CA LEU A 44 17.87 3.33 -9.54
C LEU A 44 17.97 4.31 -10.71
N ARG A 45 19.08 5.03 -10.84
CA ARG A 45 19.27 6.01 -11.91
C ARG A 45 19.20 5.35 -13.28
N ASP A 46 18.31 5.88 -14.13
CA ASP A 46 18.08 5.42 -15.51
C ASP A 46 17.67 3.93 -15.61
N LYS A 47 17.05 3.38 -14.57
CA LYS A 47 16.54 2.01 -14.50
C LYS A 47 15.07 1.94 -14.86
N ALA A 48 14.63 0.78 -15.39
CA ALA A 48 13.21 0.53 -15.62
C ALA A 48 12.48 0.37 -14.27
N ILE A 49 11.61 1.32 -13.94
CA ILE A 49 10.87 1.39 -12.67
C ILE A 49 9.38 1.15 -12.89
N LEU A 50 8.80 0.20 -12.15
CA LEU A 50 7.36 0.00 -12.04
C LEU A 50 6.87 0.50 -10.68
N ASP A 51 5.86 1.35 -10.68
CA ASP A 51 5.18 1.88 -9.48
C ASP A 51 3.75 1.33 -9.43
N ILE A 52 3.50 0.37 -8.54
CA ILE A 52 2.23 -0.33 -8.42
C ILE A 52 1.36 0.33 -7.35
N GLY A 53 0.11 0.63 -7.70
CA GLY A 53 -0.79 1.40 -6.85
C GLY A 53 -0.42 2.88 -6.84
N VAL A 54 -0.11 3.44 -8.02
CA VAL A 54 0.33 4.84 -8.16
C VAL A 54 -0.68 5.84 -7.61
N GLY A 55 -1.96 5.47 -7.57
CA GLY A 55 -3.04 6.29 -7.01
C GLY A 55 -3.08 7.69 -7.60
N GLY A 56 -3.09 8.71 -6.75
CA GLY A 56 -3.05 10.13 -7.14
C GLY A 56 -1.67 10.65 -7.57
N GLY A 57 -0.66 9.77 -7.69
CA GLY A 57 0.67 10.10 -8.20
C GLY A 57 1.61 10.71 -7.16
N ARG A 58 1.51 10.30 -5.89
CA ARG A 58 2.35 10.82 -4.80
C ARG A 58 3.85 10.54 -5.02
N THR A 59 4.19 9.37 -5.51
CA THR A 59 5.55 8.90 -5.78
C THR A 59 6.11 9.34 -7.13
N VAL A 60 5.23 9.66 -8.09
CA VAL A 60 5.60 10.00 -9.48
C VAL A 60 6.73 11.01 -9.59
N PRO A 61 6.68 12.22 -8.98
CA PRO A 61 7.72 13.22 -9.20
C PRO A 61 9.09 12.77 -8.69
N TYR A 62 9.13 11.92 -7.71
CA TYR A 62 10.37 11.42 -7.12
C TYR A 62 10.97 10.28 -7.96
N LEU A 63 10.16 9.31 -8.38
CA LEU A 63 10.62 8.18 -9.18
C LEU A 63 11.00 8.61 -10.61
N THR A 64 10.24 9.53 -11.22
CA THR A 64 10.57 10.08 -12.53
C THR A 64 11.82 10.98 -12.51
N SER A 65 12.17 11.56 -11.38
CA SER A 65 13.43 12.28 -11.21
C SER A 65 14.66 11.35 -11.19
N LEU A 66 14.46 10.09 -10.83
CA LEU A 66 15.53 9.07 -10.84
C LEU A 66 15.65 8.41 -12.20
N SER A 67 14.53 8.14 -12.88
CA SER A 67 14.53 7.49 -14.20
C SER A 67 13.39 7.97 -15.07
N GLN A 68 13.68 8.17 -16.37
CA GLN A 68 12.67 8.42 -17.39
C GLN A 68 11.97 7.12 -17.85
N ASP A 69 12.58 5.95 -17.62
CA ASP A 69 11.95 4.64 -17.86
C ASP A 69 11.08 4.24 -16.67
N TYR A 70 10.03 5.02 -16.47
CA TYR A 70 9.05 4.86 -15.40
C TYR A 70 7.70 4.42 -15.97
N THR A 71 7.05 3.49 -15.30
CA THR A 71 5.67 3.08 -15.57
C THR A 71 4.90 3.02 -14.25
N GLY A 72 3.81 3.78 -14.15
CA GLY A 72 2.88 3.71 -13.03
C GLY A 72 1.66 2.86 -13.39
N VAL A 73 1.20 2.02 -12.47
CA VAL A 73 -0.02 1.23 -12.64
C VAL A 73 -0.96 1.37 -11.45
N ASP A 74 -2.25 1.33 -11.74
CA ASP A 74 -3.29 1.24 -10.71
C ASP A 74 -4.48 0.47 -11.29
N TYR A 75 -5.26 -0.17 -10.43
CA TYR A 75 -6.49 -0.87 -10.85
C TYR A 75 -7.73 0.04 -10.81
N SER A 76 -7.62 1.26 -10.24
CA SER A 76 -8.64 2.29 -10.21
C SER A 76 -8.49 3.23 -11.40
N ASP A 77 -9.46 3.19 -12.32
CA ASP A 77 -9.52 4.10 -13.48
C ASP A 77 -9.64 5.57 -13.04
N SER A 78 -10.37 5.83 -11.95
CA SER A 78 -10.56 7.18 -11.42
C SER A 78 -9.25 7.76 -10.85
N MET A 79 -8.44 6.95 -10.17
CA MET A 79 -7.12 7.36 -9.68
C MET A 79 -6.16 7.64 -10.84
N LEU A 80 -6.12 6.74 -11.84
CA LEU A 80 -5.27 6.94 -13.01
C LEU A 80 -5.62 8.20 -13.80
N LYS A 81 -6.90 8.49 -13.98
CA LYS A 81 -7.34 9.73 -14.64
C LYS A 81 -6.85 10.96 -13.89
N TYR A 82 -7.02 10.97 -12.56
CA TYR A 82 -6.52 12.07 -11.74
C TYR A 82 -4.99 12.22 -11.84
N CYS A 83 -4.27 11.10 -11.76
CA CYS A 83 -2.82 11.07 -11.90
C CYS A 83 -2.35 11.58 -13.26
N ALA A 84 -3.00 11.14 -14.36
CA ALA A 84 -2.68 11.55 -15.73
C ALA A 84 -2.94 13.05 -16.00
N GLU A 85 -3.99 13.63 -15.40
CA GLU A 85 -4.23 15.07 -15.48
C GLU A 85 -3.11 15.89 -14.85
N LYS A 86 -2.53 15.35 -13.76
CA LYS A 86 -1.48 16.01 -12.98
C LYS A 86 -0.08 15.79 -13.57
N TYR A 87 0.18 14.60 -14.13
CA TYR A 87 1.48 14.16 -14.65
C TYR A 87 1.35 13.67 -16.09
N ARG A 88 1.14 14.62 -17.04
CA ARG A 88 0.73 14.36 -18.45
C ARG A 88 1.74 13.54 -19.24
N ASP A 89 3.03 13.69 -18.94
CA ASP A 89 4.13 13.02 -19.67
C ASP A 89 4.54 11.69 -19.03
N THR A 90 3.72 11.14 -18.13
CA THR A 90 4.02 9.92 -17.40
C THR A 90 3.29 8.74 -18.03
N LYS A 91 3.99 7.63 -18.21
CA LYS A 91 3.39 6.37 -18.68
C LYS A 91 2.56 5.74 -17.54
N LEU A 92 1.26 5.76 -17.70
CA LEU A 92 0.28 5.21 -16.73
C LEU A 92 -0.59 4.17 -17.42
N LEU A 93 -0.81 3.02 -16.76
CA LEU A 93 -1.60 1.92 -17.30
C LEU A 93 -2.59 1.40 -16.26
N LEU A 94 -3.81 1.09 -16.72
CA LEU A 94 -4.79 0.36 -15.91
C LEU A 94 -4.35 -1.09 -15.81
N CYS A 95 -4.00 -1.53 -14.61
CA CYS A 95 -3.49 -2.88 -14.40
C CYS A 95 -3.79 -3.36 -12.97
N ASP A 96 -4.21 -4.61 -12.86
CA ASP A 96 -4.37 -5.28 -11.59
C ASP A 96 -3.06 -6.02 -11.23
N ALA A 97 -2.50 -5.71 -10.09
CA ALA A 97 -1.25 -6.32 -9.63
C ALA A 97 -1.34 -7.84 -9.40
N ARG A 98 -2.55 -8.42 -9.36
CA ARG A 98 -2.79 -9.87 -9.29
C ARG A 98 -2.58 -10.59 -10.63
N ASN A 99 -2.60 -9.83 -11.72
CA ASN A 99 -2.37 -10.30 -13.09
C ASN A 99 -1.78 -9.17 -13.92
N MET A 100 -0.47 -9.20 -14.11
CA MET A 100 0.27 -8.18 -14.85
C MET A 100 0.74 -8.71 -16.23
N ASP A 101 -0.12 -9.45 -16.94
CA ASP A 101 0.16 -10.04 -18.28
C ASP A 101 0.57 -9.01 -19.33
N VAL A 102 0.28 -7.74 -19.10
CA VAL A 102 0.72 -6.63 -19.94
C VAL A 102 2.24 -6.43 -19.92
N PHE A 103 2.94 -7.04 -18.96
CA PHE A 103 4.39 -6.97 -18.82
C PHE A 103 5.03 -8.33 -18.99
N GLU A 104 6.15 -8.36 -19.70
CA GLU A 104 6.99 -9.53 -19.85
C GLU A 104 7.75 -9.87 -18.55
N ASP A 105 8.24 -11.11 -18.46
CA ASP A 105 9.11 -11.54 -17.38
C ASP A 105 10.40 -10.73 -17.38
N GLY A 106 10.79 -10.24 -16.20
CA GLY A 106 12.01 -9.45 -16.06
C GLY A 106 11.99 -8.12 -16.81
N ALA A 107 10.83 -7.46 -16.92
CA ALA A 107 10.71 -6.17 -17.58
C ALA A 107 11.35 -5.02 -16.79
N PHE A 108 11.37 -5.10 -15.45
CA PHE A 108 11.73 -3.98 -14.58
C PHE A 108 12.96 -4.26 -13.72
N ASP A 109 13.78 -3.24 -13.53
CA ASP A 109 14.92 -3.25 -12.59
C ASP A 109 14.48 -3.00 -11.15
N ALA A 110 13.39 -2.24 -10.96
CA ALA A 110 12.82 -1.96 -9.64
C ALA A 110 11.30 -1.93 -9.69
N VAL A 111 10.67 -2.45 -8.63
CA VAL A 111 9.22 -2.39 -8.40
C VAL A 111 8.95 -1.74 -7.06
N PHE A 112 8.09 -0.73 -7.06
CA PHE A 112 7.62 -0.03 -5.87
C PHE A 112 6.15 -0.37 -5.59
N CYS A 113 5.83 -0.64 -4.33
CA CYS A 113 4.46 -0.77 -3.81
C CYS A 113 4.38 0.02 -2.50
N CYS A 114 4.22 1.32 -2.60
CA CYS A 114 4.21 2.19 -1.44
C CYS A 114 2.85 2.22 -0.73
N TRP A 115 2.87 2.67 0.53
CA TRP A 115 1.68 2.93 1.33
C TRP A 115 0.79 1.72 1.56
N ASN A 116 1.41 0.58 1.83
CA ASN A 116 0.77 -0.69 2.22
C ASN A 116 -0.27 -1.22 1.20
N MET A 117 -0.08 -0.90 -0.09
CA MET A 117 -1.02 -1.29 -1.15
C MET A 117 -1.29 -2.80 -1.19
N LEU A 118 -0.29 -3.63 -0.89
CA LEU A 118 -0.43 -5.08 -0.86
C LEU A 118 -1.35 -5.60 0.25
N ASP A 119 -1.63 -4.79 1.25
CA ASP A 119 -2.36 -5.21 2.45
C ASP A 119 -3.87 -5.01 2.34
N ASP A 120 -4.34 -4.36 1.26
CA ASP A 120 -5.75 -4.26 0.90
C ASP A 120 -6.22 -5.51 0.12
N ALA A 121 -5.74 -6.69 0.51
CA ALA A 121 -6.06 -7.95 -0.15
C ALA A 121 -6.16 -9.08 0.86
N ASN A 122 -6.87 -10.15 0.49
CA ASN A 122 -6.79 -11.42 1.20
C ASN A 122 -5.43 -12.09 0.97
N HIS A 123 -5.14 -13.14 1.73
CA HIS A 123 -3.85 -13.83 1.65
C HIS A 123 -3.55 -14.41 0.26
N ALA A 124 -4.56 -15.01 -0.39
CA ALA A 124 -4.38 -15.64 -1.70
C ALA A 124 -4.06 -14.59 -2.79
N ASP A 125 -4.78 -13.47 -2.80
CA ASP A 125 -4.55 -12.37 -3.74
C ASP A 125 -3.22 -11.67 -3.47
N ARG A 126 -2.87 -11.46 -2.19
CA ARG A 126 -1.56 -10.93 -1.81
C ARG A 126 -0.42 -11.82 -2.31
N CYS A 127 -0.54 -13.13 -2.16
CA CYS A 127 0.44 -14.08 -2.69
C CYS A 127 0.50 -14.09 -4.24
N ARG A 128 -0.62 -13.83 -4.93
CA ARG A 128 -0.63 -13.67 -6.40
C ARG A 128 0.14 -12.41 -6.81
N MET A 129 -0.15 -11.28 -6.16
CA MET A 129 0.57 -10.02 -6.40
C MET A 129 2.08 -10.18 -6.20
N LEU A 130 2.50 -10.80 -5.10
CA LEU A 130 3.92 -11.04 -4.83
C LEU A 130 4.59 -11.92 -5.90
N ARG A 131 3.90 -12.95 -6.43
CA ARG A 131 4.42 -13.78 -7.54
C ARG A 131 4.54 -12.98 -8.84
N GLU A 132 3.55 -12.16 -9.17
CA GLU A 132 3.59 -11.30 -10.35
C GLU A 132 4.71 -10.25 -10.23
N ILE A 133 4.89 -9.63 -9.07
CA ILE A 133 6.00 -8.72 -8.79
C ILE A 133 7.34 -9.44 -8.99
N TYR A 134 7.49 -10.66 -8.46
CA TYR A 134 8.70 -11.45 -8.66
C TYR A 134 8.92 -11.77 -10.13
N ARG A 135 7.87 -12.12 -10.89
CA ARG A 135 7.95 -12.42 -12.32
C ARG A 135 8.45 -11.23 -13.13
N VAL A 136 7.84 -10.06 -12.96
CA VAL A 136 8.17 -8.86 -13.75
C VAL A 136 9.51 -8.22 -13.39
N LEU A 137 10.08 -8.54 -12.23
CA LEU A 137 11.41 -8.08 -11.83
C LEU A 137 12.50 -8.83 -12.61
N ARG A 138 13.53 -8.10 -13.05
CA ARG A 138 14.79 -8.65 -13.55
C ARG A 138 15.54 -9.38 -12.45
N GLN A 139 16.43 -10.28 -12.85
CA GLN A 139 17.43 -10.85 -11.94
C GLN A 139 18.22 -9.70 -11.28
N GLN A 140 18.45 -9.78 -9.99
CA GLN A 140 19.04 -8.72 -9.15
C GLN A 140 18.22 -7.43 -9.04
N GLY A 141 17.01 -7.39 -9.61
CA GLY A 141 16.08 -6.27 -9.46
C GLY A 141 15.62 -6.06 -8.02
N ARG A 142 15.24 -4.84 -7.70
CA ARG A 142 14.82 -4.42 -6.35
C ARG A 142 13.30 -4.37 -6.22
N PHE A 143 12.80 -4.92 -5.14
CA PHE A 143 11.40 -4.78 -4.72
C PHE A 143 11.33 -3.95 -3.45
N ILE A 144 10.62 -2.83 -3.51
CA ILE A 144 10.44 -1.89 -2.41
C ILE A 144 8.96 -1.78 -2.09
N PHE A 145 8.58 -2.07 -0.85
CA PHE A 145 7.18 -1.98 -0.43
C PHE A 145 7.06 -1.76 1.08
N SER A 146 5.87 -1.40 1.52
CA SER A 146 5.52 -1.36 2.94
C SER A 146 4.42 -2.37 3.26
N ALA A 147 4.42 -2.86 4.49
CA ALA A 147 3.38 -3.75 5.02
C ALA A 147 3.03 -3.39 6.46
N HIS A 148 1.77 -3.57 6.84
CA HIS A 148 1.31 -3.37 8.22
C HIS A 148 1.94 -4.38 9.18
N ASN A 149 2.46 -3.86 10.27
CA ASN A 149 3.15 -4.63 11.29
C ASN A 149 2.14 -5.24 12.29
N LEU A 150 2.11 -6.57 12.39
CA LEU A 150 1.20 -7.26 13.32
C LEU A 150 1.58 -7.01 14.79
N ASP A 151 2.84 -6.69 15.09
CA ASP A 151 3.31 -6.38 16.44
C ASP A 151 3.04 -4.93 16.85
N PHE A 152 2.46 -4.13 15.97
CA PHE A 152 1.97 -2.81 16.31
C PHE A 152 0.91 -2.89 17.39
N LYS A 153 1.17 -2.27 18.53
CA LYS A 153 0.17 -2.18 19.61
C LYS A 153 -0.97 -1.27 19.17
N ARG A 154 -1.95 -1.86 18.51
CA ARG A 154 -3.16 -1.16 18.13
C ARG A 154 -3.74 -0.45 19.34
N ARG A 155 -3.85 0.85 19.28
CA ARG A 155 -4.78 1.59 20.12
C ARG A 155 -6.19 1.36 19.55
N SER A 156 -6.69 0.14 19.78
CA SER A 156 -8.03 -0.21 19.38
C SER A 156 -9.01 0.51 20.27
N ALA A 157 -9.59 1.56 19.79
CA ALA A 157 -10.97 1.91 20.10
C ALA A 157 -11.40 2.88 19.02
N TYR A 158 -12.45 2.55 18.31
CA TYR A 158 -13.19 3.53 17.52
C TYR A 158 -13.67 4.61 18.44
N LYS A 159 -12.85 5.63 18.59
CA LYS A 159 -13.18 6.77 19.45
C LYS A 159 -13.96 7.77 18.61
N PHE A 160 -15.14 8.13 19.09
CA PHE A 160 -15.82 9.33 18.60
C PHE A 160 -14.86 10.52 18.76
N ARG A 161 -14.46 11.13 17.63
CA ARG A 161 -13.48 12.22 17.61
C ARG A 161 -14.00 13.53 18.19
N GLY A 162 -15.12 13.49 18.94
CA GLY A 162 -15.77 14.65 19.53
C GLY A 162 -16.51 15.53 18.51
N PHE A 163 -17.21 16.51 19.02
CA PHE A 163 -17.83 17.55 18.21
C PHE A 163 -16.81 18.63 17.82
N VAL A 164 -16.96 19.22 16.65
CA VAL A 164 -16.20 20.41 16.26
C VAL A 164 -16.99 21.65 16.62
N PHE A 165 -16.27 22.71 16.92
CA PHE A 165 -16.84 24.04 17.05
C PHE A 165 -16.63 24.81 15.75
N ALA A 166 -17.66 25.42 15.22
CA ALA A 166 -17.59 26.31 14.06
C ALA A 166 -18.34 27.60 14.44
N PRO A 167 -17.86 28.78 14.02
CA PRO A 167 -18.52 30.07 14.31
C PRO A 167 -19.92 30.17 13.70
N ASP A 168 -20.12 29.56 12.54
CA ASP A 168 -21.40 29.47 11.84
C ASP A 168 -22.23 28.30 12.40
N PRO A 169 -23.43 28.57 13.00
CA PRO A 169 -24.30 27.52 13.53
C PRO A 169 -24.73 26.48 12.49
N PHE A 170 -24.92 26.86 11.22
CA PHE A 170 -25.33 25.95 10.18
C PHE A 170 -24.19 24.97 9.82
N GLU A 171 -22.97 25.50 9.64
CA GLU A 171 -21.79 24.67 9.42
C GLU A 171 -21.47 23.78 10.63
N LEU A 172 -21.67 24.27 11.83
CA LEU A 172 -21.53 23.51 13.07
C LEU A 172 -22.45 22.27 13.07
N ILE A 173 -23.73 22.46 12.79
CA ILE A 173 -24.71 21.36 12.73
C ILE A 173 -24.34 20.38 11.63
N LYS A 174 -24.07 20.87 10.42
CA LYS A 174 -23.72 20.05 9.26
C LYS A 174 -22.49 19.19 9.51
N GLN A 175 -21.40 19.78 10.03
CA GLN A 175 -20.16 19.05 10.29
C GLN A 175 -20.34 17.99 11.39
N ASN A 176 -21.07 18.30 12.44
CA ASN A 176 -21.33 17.35 13.52
C ASN A 176 -22.28 16.23 13.10
N ALA A 177 -23.30 16.52 12.28
CA ALA A 177 -24.17 15.49 11.70
C ALA A 177 -23.38 14.51 10.79
N VAL A 178 -22.45 15.02 9.97
CA VAL A 178 -21.56 14.17 9.15
C VAL A 178 -20.65 13.32 10.02
N ARG A 179 -20.10 13.86 11.11
CA ARG A 179 -19.26 13.10 12.05
C ARG A 179 -20.03 11.99 12.73
N LEU A 180 -21.23 12.30 13.20
CA LEU A 180 -22.10 11.33 13.86
C LEU A 180 -22.52 10.21 12.89
N LYS A 181 -22.92 10.57 11.67
CA LYS A 181 -23.21 9.59 10.59
C LYS A 181 -22.02 8.65 10.34
N ARG A 182 -20.83 9.19 10.22
CA ARG A 182 -19.61 8.38 10.01
C ARG A 182 -19.30 7.47 11.18
N TYR A 183 -19.52 7.94 12.39
CA TYR A 183 -19.33 7.15 13.60
C TYR A 183 -20.27 5.94 13.61
N PHE A 184 -21.57 6.15 13.39
CA PHE A 184 -22.53 5.06 13.34
C PHE A 184 -22.26 4.12 12.13
N GLN A 185 -21.89 4.68 10.97
CA GLN A 185 -21.52 3.86 9.81
C GLN A 185 -20.30 2.98 10.13
N GLY A 186 -19.30 3.52 10.83
CA GLY A 186 -18.14 2.75 11.25
C GLY A 186 -18.49 1.63 12.23
N ILE A 187 -19.43 1.84 13.15
CA ILE A 187 -19.92 0.78 14.04
C ILE A 187 -20.61 -0.32 13.22
N LEU A 188 -21.48 0.04 12.30
CA LEU A 188 -22.20 -0.93 11.46
C LEU A 188 -21.22 -1.71 10.57
N ASN A 189 -20.24 -1.04 9.97
CA ASN A 189 -19.20 -1.66 9.19
C ASN A 189 -18.39 -2.65 10.04
N HIS A 190 -17.98 -2.25 11.25
CA HIS A 190 -17.24 -3.11 12.15
C HIS A 190 -18.05 -4.36 12.55
N LEU A 191 -19.33 -4.20 12.91
CA LEU A 191 -20.20 -5.32 13.23
C LEU A 191 -20.39 -6.28 12.03
N TYR A 192 -20.34 -5.76 10.82
CA TYR A 192 -20.48 -6.57 9.60
C TYR A 192 -19.16 -7.25 9.23
N HIS A 193 -18.03 -6.52 9.21
CA HIS A 193 -16.77 -7.01 8.69
C HIS A 193 -15.92 -7.76 9.71
N SER A 194 -16.04 -7.48 11.03
CA SER A 194 -15.25 -8.17 12.07
C SER A 194 -15.46 -9.69 12.10
N ARG A 195 -16.61 -10.17 11.64
CA ARG A 195 -16.90 -11.62 11.52
C ARG A 195 -16.07 -12.32 10.43
N HIS A 196 -15.42 -11.56 9.55
CA HIS A 196 -14.56 -12.04 8.46
C HIS A 196 -13.08 -11.86 8.77
N GLU A 197 -12.75 -11.51 10.01
CA GLU A 197 -11.36 -11.47 10.44
C GLU A 197 -10.75 -12.86 10.41
N GLU A 198 -9.48 -12.92 10.03
CA GLU A 198 -8.70 -14.15 9.98
C GLU A 198 -7.45 -13.96 10.84
N HIS A 199 -7.16 -14.94 11.69
CA HIS A 199 -5.99 -14.93 12.56
C HIS A 199 -5.25 -16.25 12.41
N THR A 200 -4.03 -16.17 11.88
CA THR A 200 -3.11 -17.32 11.74
C THR A 200 -1.82 -17.07 12.53
N PRO A 201 -0.95 -18.07 12.69
CA PRO A 201 0.37 -17.84 13.27
C PRO A 201 1.25 -16.92 12.44
N GLU A 202 1.03 -16.86 11.11
CA GLU A 202 1.85 -16.12 10.17
C GLU A 202 1.36 -14.69 9.95
N TYR A 203 0.04 -14.49 9.84
CA TYR A 203 -0.58 -13.20 9.52
C TYR A 203 -1.95 -13.06 10.18
N SER A 204 -2.48 -11.86 10.12
CA SER A 204 -3.89 -11.60 10.45
C SER A 204 -4.52 -10.66 9.43
N ILE A 205 -5.78 -10.93 9.08
CA ILE A 205 -6.61 -10.03 8.29
C ILE A 205 -7.67 -9.48 9.23
N VAL A 206 -7.66 -8.19 9.45
CA VAL A 206 -8.46 -7.59 10.52
C VAL A 206 -9.20 -6.35 10.05
N ASN A 207 -10.35 -6.14 10.64
CA ASN A 207 -11.15 -4.95 10.40
C ASN A 207 -10.64 -3.80 11.27
N ASP A 208 -9.87 -2.91 10.69
CA ASP A 208 -9.27 -1.77 11.40
C ASP A 208 -10.04 -0.46 11.19
N PRO A 209 -9.72 0.60 11.96
CA PRO A 209 -10.39 1.89 11.83
C PRO A 209 -10.19 2.62 10.50
N SER A 210 -9.28 2.15 9.66
CA SER A 210 -9.05 2.72 8.34
C SER A 210 -10.33 2.65 7.52
N HIS A 211 -10.55 3.63 6.68
CA HIS A 211 -11.76 3.71 5.85
C HIS A 211 -13.07 3.56 6.63
N SER A 212 -13.11 3.93 7.92
CA SER A 212 -14.28 3.77 8.80
C SER A 212 -14.74 2.31 8.91
N PHE A 213 -13.81 1.38 9.08
CA PHE A 213 -14.05 -0.06 9.18
C PHE A 213 -14.74 -0.69 7.97
N SER A 214 -14.64 -0.08 6.79
CA SER A 214 -15.26 -0.63 5.58
C SER A 214 -14.42 -1.70 4.89
N LEU A 215 -13.18 -1.87 5.28
CA LEU A 215 -12.24 -2.81 4.68
C LEU A 215 -11.64 -3.74 5.73
N LEU A 216 -11.09 -4.84 5.24
CA LEU A 216 -10.21 -5.74 5.98
C LEU A 216 -8.77 -5.46 5.56
N THR A 217 -7.87 -5.37 6.51
CA THR A 217 -6.46 -5.04 6.27
C THR A 217 -5.58 -6.20 6.71
N TYR A 218 -4.62 -6.54 5.87
CA TYR A 218 -3.65 -7.59 6.13
C TYR A 218 -2.52 -7.06 7.03
N TYR A 219 -2.14 -7.86 8.03
CA TYR A 219 -1.06 -7.59 8.96
C TYR A 219 -0.14 -8.80 9.05
N ILE A 220 1.16 -8.57 9.05
CA ILE A 220 2.17 -9.63 9.12
C ILE A 220 3.30 -9.24 10.07
N ARG A 221 3.88 -10.22 10.80
CA ARG A 221 5.12 -9.99 11.55
C ARG A 221 6.29 -9.88 10.59
N LYS A 222 7.27 -9.05 10.94
CA LYS A 222 8.45 -8.84 10.11
C LYS A 222 9.21 -10.14 9.80
N GLU A 223 9.30 -11.06 10.77
CA GLU A 223 9.94 -12.36 10.59
C GLU A 223 9.21 -13.24 9.56
N ASN A 224 7.88 -13.20 9.56
CA ASN A 224 7.06 -13.95 8.62
C ASN A 224 7.07 -13.29 7.23
N GLN A 225 7.14 -11.95 7.18
CA GLN A 225 7.29 -11.23 5.93
C GLN A 225 8.62 -11.57 5.23
N VAL A 226 9.72 -11.61 6.00
CA VAL A 226 11.03 -12.00 5.49
C VAL A 226 10.97 -13.44 4.96
N LYS A 227 10.45 -14.40 5.74
CA LYS A 227 10.28 -15.81 5.31
C LYS A 227 9.42 -15.92 4.03
N GLN A 228 8.36 -15.12 3.91
CA GLN A 228 7.50 -15.11 2.72
C GLN A 228 8.27 -14.64 1.49
N LEU A 229 9.11 -13.62 1.62
CA LEU A 229 9.96 -13.12 0.54
C LEU A 229 11.04 -14.14 0.15
N GLU A 230 11.73 -14.73 1.14
CA GLU A 230 12.75 -15.77 0.91
C GLU A 230 12.16 -16.99 0.21
N ALA A 231 10.97 -17.42 0.59
CA ALA A 231 10.27 -18.54 -0.05
C ALA A 231 9.91 -18.27 -1.53
N LEU A 232 9.80 -17.00 -1.93
CA LEU A 232 9.59 -16.58 -3.30
C LEU A 232 10.90 -16.43 -4.10
N GLY A 233 12.06 -16.51 -3.45
CA GLY A 233 13.38 -16.37 -4.08
C GLY A 233 13.98 -14.96 -3.96
N PHE A 234 13.45 -14.11 -3.09
CA PHE A 234 14.10 -12.85 -2.74
C PHE A 234 15.23 -13.09 -1.73
N SER A 235 16.23 -12.24 -1.79
CA SER A 235 17.40 -12.21 -0.89
C SER A 235 17.77 -10.77 -0.56
N ASP A 236 18.82 -10.56 0.25
CA ASP A 236 19.29 -9.22 0.64
C ASP A 236 18.13 -8.32 1.10
N ILE A 237 17.35 -8.86 2.06
CA ILE A 237 16.14 -8.20 2.56
C ILE A 237 16.53 -7.25 3.69
N GLN A 238 16.32 -5.96 3.45
CA GLN A 238 16.53 -4.89 4.42
C GLN A 238 15.17 -4.36 4.87
N MET A 239 15.09 -3.90 6.10
CA MET A 239 13.89 -3.34 6.69
C MET A 239 14.14 -1.92 7.17
N VAL A 240 13.15 -1.05 6.99
CA VAL A 240 13.20 0.36 7.42
C VAL A 240 11.89 0.67 8.15
N ASP A 241 11.99 1.26 9.34
CA ASP A 241 10.83 1.66 10.13
C ASP A 241 10.18 2.96 9.62
N GLU A 242 9.08 3.40 10.25
CA GLU A 242 8.37 4.63 9.85
C GLU A 242 9.24 5.89 9.98
N HIS A 243 10.27 5.86 10.83
CA HIS A 243 11.17 6.97 11.10
C HIS A 243 12.33 7.06 10.10
N GLY A 244 12.50 6.02 9.26
CA GLY A 244 13.56 5.94 8.26
C GLY A 244 14.83 5.27 8.79
N ASP A 245 14.78 4.60 9.93
CA ASP A 245 15.90 3.88 10.49
C ASP A 245 15.94 2.44 9.95
N PHE A 246 17.12 1.98 9.50
CA PHE A 246 17.33 0.60 9.13
C PHE A 246 17.30 -0.28 10.38
N ILE A 247 16.43 -1.28 10.38
CA ILE A 247 16.20 -2.16 11.53
C ILE A 247 16.56 -3.61 11.22
N SER A 248 16.94 -4.37 12.27
CA SER A 248 17.18 -5.82 12.19
C SER A 248 15.96 -6.63 12.61
N LEU A 249 16.01 -7.95 12.39
CA LEU A 249 14.97 -8.86 12.89
C LEU A 249 14.86 -8.86 14.42
N ASP A 250 15.95 -8.62 15.14
CA ASP A 250 15.96 -8.58 16.61
C ASP A 250 15.44 -7.25 17.19
N TYR A 251 15.25 -6.23 16.35
CA TYR A 251 14.73 -4.95 16.80
C TYR A 251 13.24 -5.05 17.14
N ASP A 252 12.82 -4.61 18.33
CA ASP A 252 11.41 -4.60 18.75
C ASP A 252 10.65 -3.42 18.10
N CYS A 253 10.37 -3.53 16.81
CA CYS A 253 9.62 -2.53 16.07
C CYS A 253 8.14 -2.57 16.46
N ARG A 254 7.62 -1.44 16.92
CA ARG A 254 6.20 -1.26 17.32
C ARG A 254 5.46 -0.27 16.45
N ASP A 255 6.04 0.12 15.32
CA ASP A 255 5.45 1.01 14.33
C ASP A 255 4.29 0.33 13.59
N GLY A 256 3.40 1.14 13.02
CA GLY A 256 2.21 0.65 12.33
C GLY A 256 2.51 -0.15 11.07
N TRP A 257 3.59 0.20 10.38
CA TRP A 257 4.10 -0.51 9.19
C TRP A 257 5.63 -0.49 9.14
N ILE A 258 6.16 -1.39 8.32
CA ILE A 258 7.60 -1.53 8.05
C ILE A 258 7.78 -1.53 6.54
N TYR A 259 8.80 -0.82 6.05
CA TYR A 259 9.26 -0.90 4.68
C TYR A 259 10.26 -2.03 4.50
N TYR A 260 10.20 -2.67 3.35
CA TYR A 260 11.09 -3.75 2.95
C TYR A 260 11.76 -3.39 1.63
N ILE A 261 13.07 -3.65 1.54
CA ILE A 261 13.88 -3.58 0.33
C ILE A 261 14.40 -4.98 0.11
N ALA A 262 13.97 -5.65 -0.94
CA ALA A 262 14.37 -7.01 -1.25
C ALA A 262 15.00 -7.08 -2.64
N ARG A 263 15.90 -8.02 -2.87
CA ARG A 263 16.54 -8.25 -4.16
C ARG A 263 16.09 -9.60 -4.73
N LYS A 264 15.67 -9.65 -5.99
CA LYS A 264 15.43 -10.92 -6.67
C LYS A 264 16.77 -11.65 -6.83
N ALA A 265 16.88 -12.85 -6.21
CA ALA A 265 18.11 -13.63 -6.30
C ALA A 265 18.42 -14.02 -7.76
N THR A 266 19.70 -14.15 -8.10
CA THR A 266 20.10 -14.82 -9.34
C THR A 266 19.67 -16.27 -9.24
N GLY A 267 18.81 -16.73 -10.15
CA GLY A 267 18.42 -18.13 -10.19
C GLY A 267 19.67 -19.02 -10.25
N GLN A 268 19.75 -20.00 -9.35
CA GLN A 268 20.61 -21.16 -9.63
C GLN A 268 19.98 -21.86 -10.84
N VAL A 269 20.67 -21.82 -11.95
CA VAL A 269 20.38 -22.62 -13.16
C VAL A 269 20.57 -24.10 -12.83
#